data_a344c8da31d03cb8c5ee3983ff8b3656
#
_entry.id   a344c8da31d03cb8c5ee3983ff8b3656
#
_cell.length_a   1.000
_cell.length_b   1.000
_cell.length_c   1.000
_cell.angle_alpha   90.00
_cell.angle_beta   90.00
_cell.angle_gamma   90.00
#
_symmetry.space_group_name_H-M   'P 1'
#
loop_
_entity.id
_entity.type
_entity.pdbx_description
1 polymer ?
#
loop_
_entity_poly.entity_id
_entity_poly.type
_entity_poly.pdbx_seq_one_letter_code
_entity_poly.pdbx_strand_id
1 'polypeptide(L)'
;MSNQLPTDYQAFIHKSRYAKYHEGQGRESWDDTVTRFSVNVIRDMVDPETKYQLEQAIMGLEVMPSMRSLMTAGAAAERDNTCMYNCSYLAVDDLKSFDEAMFILLCGTGVGFSVERQSISKLPEVPELFQSETNIVVKDSKEGWAKA
;
A
#
# COMPACT_ATOMS: atom_id res chain seq x y z
N MET A 1 21.75 -20.20 -8.79
CA MET A 1 21.39 -19.12 -7.85
C MET A 1 20.67 -19.80 -6.70
N SER A 2 21.27 -19.86 -5.54
CA SER A 2 20.67 -20.51 -4.37
C SER A 2 19.46 -19.71 -3.95
N ASN A 3 18.30 -20.32 -4.01
CA ASN A 3 17.09 -19.78 -3.43
C ASN A 3 17.32 -19.84 -1.91
N GLN A 4 17.54 -18.70 -1.26
CA GLN A 4 17.87 -18.66 0.18
C GLN A 4 16.67 -18.99 1.08
N LEU A 5 15.48 -19.13 0.51
CA LEU A 5 14.29 -19.55 1.25
C LEU A 5 14.29 -21.06 1.48
N PRO A 6 13.92 -21.50 2.71
CA PRO A 6 14.07 -22.89 3.14
C PRO A 6 13.27 -23.93 2.33
N THR A 7 12.16 -23.53 1.70
CA THR A 7 11.29 -24.44 0.96
C THR A 7 10.86 -23.86 -0.39
N ASP A 8 10.55 -24.75 -1.35
CA ASP A 8 10.03 -24.36 -2.66
C ASP A 8 8.70 -23.61 -2.56
N TYR A 9 7.87 -23.93 -1.56
CA TYR A 9 6.62 -23.24 -1.32
C TYR A 9 6.85 -21.78 -0.89
N GLN A 10 7.78 -21.53 0.02
CA GLN A 10 8.16 -20.16 0.41
C GLN A 10 8.72 -19.38 -0.77
N ALA A 11 9.56 -20.04 -1.58
CA ALA A 11 10.09 -19.44 -2.81
C ALA A 11 8.99 -19.08 -3.81
N PHE A 12 8.00 -19.93 -3.99
CA PHE A 12 6.84 -19.68 -4.83
C PHE A 12 6.01 -18.48 -4.31
N ILE A 13 5.73 -18.46 -3.01
CA ILE A 13 4.99 -17.36 -2.37
C ILE A 13 5.76 -16.05 -2.52
N HIS A 14 7.08 -16.06 -2.26
CA HIS A 14 7.91 -14.87 -2.45
C HIS A 14 7.82 -14.37 -3.90
N LYS A 15 8.08 -15.23 -4.88
CA LYS A 15 8.05 -14.85 -6.31
C LYS A 15 6.69 -14.34 -6.76
N SER A 16 5.60 -14.91 -6.25
CA SER A 16 4.24 -14.56 -6.69
C SER A 16 3.67 -13.32 -5.98
N ARG A 17 4.12 -12.99 -4.76
CA ARG A 17 3.48 -11.97 -3.91
C ARG A 17 4.38 -10.81 -3.52
N TYR A 18 5.68 -11.03 -3.31
CA TYR A 18 6.59 -10.04 -2.74
C TYR A 18 7.60 -9.48 -3.74
N ALA A 19 8.10 -10.35 -4.63
CA ALA A 19 9.16 -10.01 -5.56
C ALA A 19 8.68 -9.02 -6.62
N LYS A 20 9.39 -7.90 -6.80
CA LYS A 20 9.19 -6.99 -7.92
C LYS A 20 9.71 -7.61 -9.20
N TYR A 21 9.09 -7.24 -10.31
CA TYR A 21 9.55 -7.58 -11.63
C TYR A 21 10.43 -6.43 -12.17
N HIS A 22 11.61 -6.78 -12.64
CA HIS A 22 12.52 -5.86 -13.33
C HIS A 22 12.64 -6.30 -14.78
N GLU A 23 12.43 -5.36 -15.69
CA GLU A 23 12.49 -5.61 -17.12
C GLU A 23 13.89 -6.11 -17.51
N GLY A 24 13.97 -7.22 -18.26
CA GLY A 24 15.21 -7.87 -18.66
C GLY A 24 15.90 -8.73 -17.59
N GLN A 25 15.53 -8.61 -16.32
CA GLN A 25 16.15 -9.38 -15.21
C GLN A 25 15.16 -10.37 -14.56
N GLY A 26 13.87 -10.17 -14.77
CA GLY A 26 12.84 -10.99 -14.15
C GLY A 26 12.47 -10.54 -12.74
N ARG A 27 12.05 -11.48 -11.88
CA ARG A 27 11.64 -11.16 -10.52
C ARG A 27 12.80 -11.23 -9.53
N GLU A 28 12.79 -10.31 -8.58
CA GLU A 28 13.75 -10.21 -7.47
C GLU A 28 13.99 -11.56 -6.77
N SER A 29 15.20 -11.74 -6.25
CA SER A 29 15.53 -12.75 -5.23
C SER A 29 14.99 -12.31 -3.86
N TRP A 30 15.05 -13.21 -2.86
CA TRP A 30 14.70 -12.85 -1.49
C TRP A 30 15.66 -11.78 -0.94
N ASP A 31 16.94 -11.91 -1.21
CA ASP A 31 17.97 -10.95 -0.81
C ASP A 31 17.70 -9.55 -1.39
N ASP A 32 17.35 -9.48 -2.68
CA ASP A 32 17.03 -8.21 -3.33
C ASP A 32 15.79 -7.56 -2.66
N THR A 33 14.78 -8.37 -2.31
CA THR A 33 13.58 -7.89 -1.62
C THR A 33 13.91 -7.33 -0.24
N VAL A 34 14.74 -8.04 0.55
CA VAL A 34 15.16 -7.58 1.89
C VAL A 34 16.02 -6.33 1.79
N THR A 35 16.98 -6.31 0.88
CA THR A 35 17.84 -5.13 0.63
C THR A 35 17.00 -3.92 0.21
N ARG A 36 16.05 -4.10 -0.71
CA ARG A 36 15.12 -3.03 -1.10
C ARG A 36 14.29 -2.52 0.08
N PHE A 37 13.80 -3.41 0.93
CA PHE A 37 13.07 -3.02 2.14
C PHE A 37 13.97 -2.23 3.10
N SER A 38 15.17 -2.70 3.35
CA SER A 38 16.13 -2.02 4.22
C SER A 38 16.49 -0.62 3.72
N VAL A 39 16.79 -0.49 2.44
CA VAL A 39 17.17 0.79 1.83
C VAL A 39 16.02 1.80 1.81
N ASN A 40 14.78 1.34 1.55
CA ASN A 40 13.66 2.26 1.32
C ASN A 40 12.75 2.45 2.54
N VAL A 41 12.77 1.53 3.51
CA VAL A 41 11.89 1.60 4.69
C VAL A 41 12.69 1.82 5.95
N ILE A 42 13.70 0.99 6.24
CA ILE A 42 14.54 1.16 7.43
C ILE A 42 15.38 2.42 7.30
N ARG A 43 16.00 2.65 6.13
CA ARG A 43 16.83 3.83 5.82
C ARG A 43 17.90 4.07 6.90
N ASP A 44 17.93 5.30 7.41
CA ASP A 44 18.86 5.77 8.45
C ASP A 44 18.15 5.96 9.81
N MET A 45 17.02 5.25 10.03
CA MET A 45 16.28 5.33 11.29
C MET A 45 17.01 4.65 12.46
N VAL A 46 17.96 3.78 12.15
CA VAL A 46 18.78 3.06 13.10
C VAL A 46 20.25 3.14 12.69
N ASP A 47 21.16 2.88 13.63
CA ASP A 47 22.60 2.80 13.32
C ASP A 47 22.93 1.64 12.37
N PRO A 48 24.09 1.67 11.69
CA PRO A 48 24.44 0.66 10.69
C PRO A 48 24.52 -0.77 11.23
N GLU A 49 24.93 -0.96 12.47
CA GLU A 49 25.02 -2.28 13.10
C GLU A 49 23.61 -2.87 13.34
N THR A 50 22.72 -2.08 13.92
CA THR A 50 21.31 -2.47 14.10
C THR A 50 20.63 -2.74 12.76
N LYS A 51 20.91 -1.93 11.74
CA LYS A 51 20.38 -2.14 10.38
C LYS A 51 20.81 -3.48 9.81
N TYR A 52 22.09 -3.80 9.93
CA TYR A 52 22.63 -5.08 9.49
C TYR A 52 21.99 -6.27 10.23
N GLN A 53 21.82 -6.17 11.54
CA GLN A 53 21.16 -7.21 12.36
C GLN A 53 19.71 -7.42 11.92
N LEU A 54 18.97 -6.33 11.65
CA LEU A 54 17.58 -6.42 11.13
C LEU A 54 17.54 -7.08 9.76
N GLU A 55 18.45 -6.75 8.85
CA GLU A 55 18.54 -7.40 7.54
C GLU A 55 18.78 -8.91 7.69
N GLN A 56 19.72 -9.32 8.55
CA GLN A 56 20.01 -10.74 8.79
C GLN A 56 18.80 -11.46 9.39
N ALA A 57 18.11 -10.86 10.35
CA ALA A 57 16.92 -11.43 10.98
C ALA A 57 15.76 -11.61 9.97
N ILE A 58 15.58 -10.65 9.06
CA ILE A 58 14.58 -10.75 8.00
C ILE A 58 15.00 -11.81 6.96
N MET A 59 16.27 -11.82 6.54
CA MET A 59 16.81 -12.83 5.62
C MET A 59 16.66 -14.24 6.17
N GLY A 60 16.95 -14.42 7.47
CA GLY A 60 16.81 -15.70 8.17
C GLY A 60 15.36 -16.08 8.52
N LEU A 61 14.38 -15.25 8.20
CA LEU A 61 12.96 -15.44 8.57
C LEU A 61 12.70 -15.48 10.08
N GLU A 62 13.59 -14.93 10.89
CA GLU A 62 13.40 -14.77 12.34
C GLU A 62 12.36 -13.69 12.63
N VAL A 63 12.35 -12.66 11.79
CA VAL A 63 11.39 -11.55 11.81
C VAL A 63 10.82 -11.36 10.42
N MET A 64 9.50 -11.18 10.33
CA MET A 64 8.84 -10.92 9.06
C MET A 64 8.13 -9.57 9.08
N PRO A 65 8.58 -8.59 8.30
CA PRO A 65 7.84 -7.35 8.08
C PRO A 65 6.49 -7.59 7.41
N SER A 66 5.60 -6.60 7.47
CA SER A 66 4.34 -6.65 6.76
C SER A 66 4.54 -6.98 5.28
N MET A 67 3.72 -7.88 4.74
CA MET A 67 3.72 -8.20 3.31
C MET A 67 3.58 -6.95 2.44
N ARG A 68 2.72 -6.03 2.83
CA ARG A 68 2.52 -4.75 2.12
C ARG A 68 3.80 -3.92 2.11
N SER A 69 4.47 -3.79 3.25
CA SER A 69 5.72 -3.03 3.33
C SER A 69 6.81 -3.66 2.47
N LEU A 70 6.98 -4.97 2.51
CA LEU A 70 7.92 -5.69 1.63
C LEU A 70 7.58 -5.50 0.15
N MET A 71 6.30 -5.62 -0.21
CA MET A 71 5.86 -5.55 -1.60
C MET A 71 5.97 -4.13 -2.17
N THR A 72 5.63 -3.10 -1.39
CA THR A 72 5.53 -1.71 -1.85
C THR A 72 6.76 -0.86 -1.60
N ALA A 73 7.73 -1.31 -0.79
CA ALA A 73 8.98 -0.60 -0.52
C ALA A 73 9.63 -0.08 -1.81
N GLY A 74 10.10 1.16 -1.82
CA GLY A 74 10.63 1.89 -2.96
C GLY A 74 9.62 2.89 -3.54
N ALA A 75 9.65 3.12 -4.84
CA ALA A 75 8.93 4.21 -5.51
C ALA A 75 7.43 4.34 -5.17
N ALA A 76 6.74 3.22 -4.94
CA ALA A 76 5.33 3.26 -4.56
C ALA A 76 5.13 3.88 -3.16
N ALA A 77 5.91 3.42 -2.18
CA ALA A 77 5.88 3.93 -0.81
C ALA A 77 6.41 5.37 -0.70
N GLU A 78 7.37 5.74 -1.55
CA GLU A 78 7.90 7.11 -1.63
C GLU A 78 6.87 8.08 -2.20
N ARG A 79 6.09 7.64 -3.19
CA ARG A 79 5.01 8.45 -3.75
C ARG A 79 3.89 8.66 -2.74
N ASP A 80 3.47 7.59 -2.06
CA ASP A 80 2.37 7.62 -1.09
C ASP A 80 2.43 6.37 -0.19
N ASN A 81 2.75 6.57 1.08
CA ASN A 81 2.92 5.48 2.03
C ASN A 81 1.60 4.78 2.42
N THR A 82 0.44 5.29 2.02
CA THR A 82 -0.87 4.64 2.22
C THR A 82 -0.87 3.22 1.65
N CYS A 83 -0.15 2.97 0.55
CA CYS A 83 -0.04 1.64 -0.05
C CYS A 83 0.64 0.59 0.84
N MET A 84 1.32 1.00 1.91
CA MET A 84 1.99 0.09 2.86
C MET A 84 1.02 -0.49 3.90
N TYR A 85 -0.17 0.07 4.05
CA TYR A 85 -1.19 -0.38 4.99
C TYR A 85 -2.14 -1.39 4.34
N ASN A 86 -2.52 -2.42 5.09
CA ASN A 86 -3.49 -3.41 4.62
C ASN A 86 -4.92 -2.89 4.72
N CYS A 87 -5.24 -2.21 5.82
CA CYS A 87 -6.58 -1.78 6.18
C CYS A 87 -6.56 -0.39 6.81
N SER A 88 -7.67 0.31 6.63
CA SER A 88 -7.94 1.61 7.24
C SER A 88 -9.40 1.66 7.69
N TYR A 89 -9.75 2.69 8.41
CA TYR A 89 -11.12 2.98 8.84
C TYR A 89 -11.40 4.46 8.66
N LEU A 90 -12.61 4.78 8.25
CA LEU A 90 -13.11 6.15 8.26
C LEU A 90 -14.60 6.19 8.67
N ALA A 91 -15.01 7.28 9.32
CA ALA A 91 -16.41 7.58 9.56
C ALA A 91 -16.98 8.38 8.38
N VAL A 92 -18.20 8.03 7.94
CA VAL A 92 -18.86 8.79 6.86
C VAL A 92 -19.65 9.92 7.51
N ASP A 93 -18.96 11.05 7.76
CA ASP A 93 -19.52 12.22 8.45
C ASP A 93 -19.30 13.53 7.70
N ASP A 94 -18.64 13.47 6.55
CA ASP A 94 -18.41 14.57 5.62
C ASP A 94 -18.49 14.02 4.19
N LEU A 95 -18.81 14.86 3.22
CA LEU A 95 -18.80 14.49 1.78
C LEU A 95 -17.41 14.05 1.31
N LYS A 96 -16.34 14.59 1.88
CA LYS A 96 -14.97 14.16 1.59
C LYS A 96 -14.67 12.72 1.98
N SER A 97 -15.44 12.13 2.88
CA SER A 97 -15.27 10.73 3.26
C SER A 97 -15.38 9.80 2.04
N PHE A 98 -16.15 10.16 1.03
CA PHE A 98 -16.27 9.39 -0.21
C PHE A 98 -15.01 9.48 -1.07
N ASP A 99 -14.45 10.68 -1.23
CA ASP A 99 -13.20 10.93 -1.96
C ASP A 99 -12.03 10.21 -1.28
N GLU A 100 -11.95 10.31 0.05
CA GLU A 100 -10.92 9.68 0.87
C GLU A 100 -11.01 8.17 0.78
N ALA A 101 -12.21 7.59 0.89
CA ALA A 101 -12.42 6.16 0.73
C ALA A 101 -11.97 5.67 -0.65
N MET A 102 -12.35 6.38 -1.71
CA MET A 102 -11.93 6.05 -3.08
C MET A 102 -10.42 6.13 -3.24
N PHE A 103 -9.79 7.20 -2.76
CA PHE A 103 -8.34 7.38 -2.83
C PHE A 103 -7.58 6.26 -2.12
N ILE A 104 -7.99 5.93 -0.90
CA ILE A 104 -7.37 4.85 -0.11
C ILE A 104 -7.52 3.50 -0.81
N LEU A 105 -8.72 3.20 -1.36
CA LEU A 105 -8.95 1.99 -2.15
C LEU A 105 -8.07 1.93 -3.40
N LEU A 106 -7.90 3.05 -4.10
CA LEU A 106 -7.02 3.17 -5.27
C LEU A 106 -5.53 3.03 -4.91
N CYS A 107 -5.14 3.27 -3.65
CA CYS A 107 -3.82 2.93 -3.12
C CYS A 107 -3.67 1.43 -2.81
N GLY A 108 -4.74 0.64 -2.92
CA GLY A 108 -4.78 -0.79 -2.65
C GLY A 108 -4.98 -1.16 -1.18
N THR A 109 -5.30 -0.20 -0.31
CA THR A 109 -5.62 -0.40 1.10
C THR A 109 -7.12 -0.64 1.25
N GLY A 110 -7.52 -1.64 2.03
CA GLY A 110 -8.91 -1.90 2.35
C GLY A 110 -9.48 -0.78 3.25
N VAL A 111 -10.73 -0.39 3.02
CA VAL A 111 -11.40 0.64 3.81
C VAL A 111 -12.61 0.04 4.52
N GLY A 112 -12.57 0.01 5.86
CA GLY A 112 -13.75 -0.12 6.69
C GLY A 112 -14.38 1.25 6.90
N PHE A 113 -15.70 1.35 6.83
CA PHE A 113 -16.38 2.62 7.02
C PHE A 113 -17.56 2.47 8.00
N SER A 114 -17.84 3.53 8.74
CA SER A 114 -18.99 3.61 9.63
C SER A 114 -20.06 4.52 9.03
N VAL A 115 -21.28 3.99 9.01
CA VAL A 115 -22.51 4.72 8.65
C VAL A 115 -23.43 4.84 9.88
N GLU A 116 -22.85 4.96 11.05
CA GLU A 116 -23.60 5.12 12.30
C GLU A 116 -24.36 6.44 12.29
N ARG A 117 -25.52 6.45 12.96
CA ARG A 117 -26.43 7.60 12.97
C ARG A 117 -25.74 8.91 13.36
N GLN A 118 -24.83 8.85 14.35
CA GLN A 118 -24.07 10.02 14.80
C GLN A 118 -23.13 10.59 13.75
N SER A 119 -22.67 9.78 12.80
CA SER A 119 -21.83 10.21 11.69
C SER A 119 -22.67 10.73 10.53
N ILE A 120 -23.59 9.92 10.03
CA ILE A 120 -24.43 10.32 8.88
C ILE A 120 -25.34 11.51 9.17
N SER A 121 -25.72 11.76 10.41
CA SER A 121 -26.52 12.96 10.76
C SER A 121 -25.79 14.30 10.54
N LYS A 122 -24.47 14.26 10.30
CA LYS A 122 -23.67 15.43 9.97
C LYS A 122 -23.62 15.70 8.45
N LEU A 123 -24.01 14.74 7.64
CA LEU A 123 -24.06 14.90 6.20
C LEU A 123 -25.18 15.86 5.79
N PRO A 124 -25.01 16.64 4.72
CA PRO A 124 -26.09 17.45 4.18
C PRO A 124 -27.21 16.56 3.62
N GLU A 125 -28.42 17.09 3.60
CA GLU A 125 -29.51 16.42 2.89
C GLU A 125 -29.20 16.29 1.40
N VAL A 126 -29.56 15.14 0.83
CA VAL A 126 -29.38 14.90 -0.60
C VAL A 126 -30.38 15.79 -1.36
N PRO A 127 -29.93 16.71 -2.21
CA PRO A 127 -30.82 17.56 -2.98
C PRO A 127 -31.56 16.76 -4.06
N GLU A 128 -32.63 17.32 -4.61
CA GLU A 128 -33.22 16.76 -5.82
C GLU A 128 -32.20 16.74 -6.95
N LEU A 129 -32.15 15.60 -7.65
CA LEU A 129 -31.23 15.45 -8.79
C LEU A 129 -31.90 15.98 -10.05
N PHE A 130 -31.24 16.91 -10.69
CA PHE A 130 -31.66 17.49 -11.97
C PHE A 130 -30.77 17.00 -13.09
N GLN A 131 -31.33 16.89 -14.28
CA GLN A 131 -30.53 16.67 -15.48
C GLN A 131 -29.66 17.92 -15.74
N SER A 132 -28.37 17.72 -15.88
CA SER A 132 -27.39 18.78 -16.09
C SER A 132 -26.59 18.52 -17.37
N GLU A 133 -26.20 19.60 -18.08
CA GLU A 133 -25.26 19.54 -19.19
C GLU A 133 -23.78 19.62 -18.72
N THR A 134 -23.57 19.64 -17.40
CA THR A 134 -22.23 19.69 -16.82
C THR A 134 -21.47 18.39 -17.08
N ASN A 135 -20.29 18.52 -17.67
CA ASN A 135 -19.39 17.41 -17.91
C ASN A 135 -18.16 17.54 -16.98
N ILE A 136 -17.89 16.49 -16.21
CA ILE A 136 -16.68 16.41 -15.39
C ILE A 136 -15.65 15.58 -16.15
N VAL A 137 -14.53 16.21 -16.53
CA VAL A 137 -13.41 15.53 -17.20
C VAL A 137 -12.43 15.04 -16.16
N VAL A 138 -12.39 13.72 -15.98
CA VAL A 138 -11.52 13.06 -15.01
C VAL A 138 -10.16 12.76 -15.64
N LYS A 139 -9.07 13.11 -14.96
CA LYS A 139 -7.73 12.67 -15.34
C LYS A 139 -7.59 11.17 -15.03
N ASP A 140 -6.94 10.43 -15.92
CA ASP A 140 -6.64 9.01 -15.71
C ASP A 140 -5.50 8.85 -14.69
N SER A 141 -5.82 9.12 -13.43
CA SER A 141 -4.96 8.95 -12.26
C SER A 141 -5.82 8.75 -11.01
N LYS A 142 -5.26 8.12 -9.97
CA LYS A 142 -5.99 7.92 -8.71
C LYS A 142 -6.47 9.23 -8.08
N GLU A 143 -5.65 10.27 -8.15
CA GLU A 143 -6.00 11.62 -7.67
C GLU A 143 -7.10 12.27 -8.52
N GLY A 144 -7.09 12.00 -9.83
CA GLY A 144 -8.11 12.49 -10.76
C GLY A 144 -9.47 11.87 -10.49
N TRP A 145 -9.50 10.57 -10.29
CA TRP A 145 -10.74 9.85 -9.96
C TRP A 145 -11.28 10.20 -8.57
N ALA A 146 -10.40 10.37 -7.58
CA ALA A 146 -10.84 10.76 -6.24
C ALA A 146 -11.40 12.21 -6.16
N LYS A 147 -11.04 13.09 -7.11
CA LYS A 147 -11.55 14.47 -7.18
C LYS A 147 -12.84 14.64 -7.98
N ALA A 148 -13.23 13.63 -8.73
CA ALA A 148 -14.40 13.68 -9.60
C ALA A 148 -15.70 13.49 -8.84
#